data_82bbc0ddccffaabecc1f8c09431bbca9
#
_entry.id   82bbc0ddccffaabecc1f8c09431bbca9
#
_cell.length_a   1.000
_cell.length_b   1.000
_cell.length_c   1.000
_cell.angle_alpha   90.00
_cell.angle_beta   90.00
_cell.angle_gamma   90.00
#
_symmetry.space_group_name_H-M   'P 1'
#
loop_
_entity.id
_entity.type
_entity.pdbx_description
1 polymer ?
#
loop_
_entity_poly.entity_id
_entity_poly.type
_entity_poly.pdbx_seq_one_letter_code
_entity_poly.pdbx_strand_id
1 'polypeptide(L)'
;MKNILFITVILLLIACSNTDNSPSTTGETSHSNTNDTIVTTAPVVLTGCYQMTMQRDSGWLNLTVNDTVVTGDLNYNLYEKDSNRGTIKGVIRENMIYADYSFQSEGTTSVREVIFKISGDTLIQAFGDLIEKKGKIVFKDTNNLQYINSSPFIKATCR
;
A
#
# COMPACT_ATOMS: atom_id res chain seq x y z
N MET A 1 24.68 37.11 25.12
CA MET A 1 26.01 36.58 25.43
C MET A 1 26.11 35.29 24.64
N LYS A 2 26.56 35.38 23.40
CA LYS A 2 27.93 35.22 22.98
C LYS A 2 28.44 33.81 23.26
N ASN A 3 28.46 32.91 22.25
CA ASN A 3 29.73 32.36 21.77
C ASN A 3 29.56 31.65 20.44
N ILE A 4 30.14 32.28 19.46
CA ILE A 4 30.52 31.81 18.15
C ILE A 4 31.76 30.92 18.34
N LEU A 5 31.76 29.74 17.74
CA LEU A 5 33.03 29.06 17.46
C LEU A 5 33.05 28.55 16.00
N PHE A 6 33.82 29.28 15.21
CA PHE A 6 34.31 28.89 13.90
C PHE A 6 35.35 27.78 14.04
N ILE A 7 35.27 26.73 13.23
CA ILE A 7 36.44 25.96 12.86
C ILE A 7 36.37 25.61 11.35
N THR A 8 37.30 26.14 10.71
CA THR A 8 37.88 26.16 9.38
C THR A 8 38.22 24.76 8.82
N VAL A 9 37.82 24.56 7.55
CA VAL A 9 38.63 24.10 6.38
C VAL A 9 39.70 23.03 6.58
N ILE A 10 39.60 21.92 5.86
CA ILE A 10 40.74 21.34 5.11
C ILE A 10 40.22 20.66 3.85
N LEU A 11 40.65 21.22 2.72
CA LEU A 11 40.56 20.72 1.36
C LEU A 11 41.73 19.72 1.14
N LEU A 12 41.45 18.52 0.67
CA LEU A 12 42.51 17.66 0.11
C LEU A 12 42.04 17.08 -1.22
N LEU A 13 42.56 17.71 -2.28
CA LEU A 13 42.57 17.21 -3.65
C LEU A 13 43.63 16.13 -3.77
N ILE A 14 43.30 14.95 -4.25
CA ILE A 14 44.28 14.03 -4.84
C ILE A 14 43.75 13.62 -6.21
N ALA A 15 44.36 14.21 -7.21
CA ALA A 15 44.30 13.77 -8.59
C ALA A 15 45.39 12.72 -8.82
N CYS A 16 45.03 11.59 -9.42
CA CYS A 16 46.00 10.75 -10.12
C CYS A 16 45.39 10.31 -11.45
N SER A 17 45.89 10.95 -12.47
CA SER A 17 45.83 10.50 -13.86
C SER A 17 46.88 9.40 -14.08
N ASN A 18 46.58 8.35 -14.84
CA ASN A 18 47.55 7.65 -15.64
C ASN A 18 46.91 7.10 -16.92
N THR A 19 47.59 7.47 -17.97
CA THR A 19 47.42 7.33 -19.41
C THR A 19 48.04 6.00 -19.89
N ASP A 20 47.36 5.44 -20.93
CA ASP A 20 47.88 4.61 -22.03
C ASP A 20 48.56 3.27 -21.80
N ASN A 21 48.00 2.22 -22.39
CA ASN A 21 48.52 1.58 -23.64
C ASN A 21 47.71 0.31 -23.99
N SER A 22 47.16 0.27 -25.20
CA SER A 22 46.76 -0.96 -25.91
C SER A 22 48.01 -1.52 -26.64
N PRO A 23 48.19 -2.83 -26.91
CA PRO A 23 47.40 -3.50 -27.94
C PRO A 23 47.15 -5.00 -27.73
N SER A 24 46.07 -5.46 -28.41
CA SER A 24 45.81 -6.78 -29.05
C SER A 24 46.48 -8.06 -28.53
N THR A 25 45.66 -9.07 -28.24
CA THR A 25 45.62 -10.36 -28.96
C THR A 25 44.68 -11.36 -28.28
N THR A 26 43.69 -11.85 -29.08
CA THR A 26 43.19 -13.23 -29.16
C THR A 26 42.66 -13.93 -27.90
N GLY A 27 41.35 -14.13 -27.91
CA GLY A 27 40.67 -15.41 -27.72
C GLY A 27 40.68 -16.02 -26.33
N GLU A 28 39.54 -15.95 -25.67
CA GLU A 28 38.92 -17.17 -25.14
C GLU A 28 37.50 -16.84 -24.68
N THR A 29 36.55 -17.57 -25.26
CA THR A 29 35.14 -17.55 -24.98
C THR A 29 34.91 -18.09 -23.57
N SER A 30 34.68 -17.21 -22.60
CA SER A 30 34.17 -17.58 -21.30
C SER A 30 32.68 -17.28 -21.27
N HIS A 31 31.87 -18.29 -21.51
CA HIS A 31 30.42 -18.22 -21.25
C HIS A 31 30.22 -18.09 -19.73
N SER A 32 30.08 -16.87 -19.30
CA SER A 32 29.51 -16.56 -17.98
C SER A 32 28.00 -16.79 -18.09
N ASN A 33 27.53 -17.95 -17.70
CA ASN A 33 26.13 -18.21 -17.45
C ASN A 33 25.72 -17.40 -16.22
N THR A 34 25.32 -16.16 -16.44
CA THR A 34 24.48 -15.44 -15.49
C THR A 34 23.10 -16.08 -15.59
N ASN A 35 22.80 -17.00 -14.68
CA ASN A 35 21.45 -17.43 -14.41
C ASN A 35 20.71 -16.21 -13.82
N ASP A 36 20.22 -15.36 -14.70
CA ASP A 36 19.19 -14.38 -14.35
C ASP A 36 17.93 -15.20 -14.05
N THR A 37 17.76 -15.54 -12.78
CA THR A 37 16.50 -16.10 -12.29
C THR A 37 15.48 -14.99 -12.39
N ILE A 38 14.78 -14.93 -13.53
CA ILE A 38 13.59 -14.11 -13.68
C ILE A 38 12.59 -14.68 -12.68
N VAL A 39 12.49 -14.03 -11.51
CA VAL A 39 11.41 -14.27 -10.56
C VAL A 39 10.15 -13.78 -11.22
N THR A 40 9.49 -14.64 -11.97
CA THR A 40 8.15 -14.38 -12.50
C THR A 40 7.20 -14.40 -11.31
N THR A 41 6.99 -13.26 -10.69
CA THR A 41 5.90 -13.11 -9.72
C THR A 41 4.59 -13.29 -10.47
N ALA A 42 3.85 -14.35 -10.16
CA ALA A 42 2.51 -14.54 -10.68
C ALA A 42 1.67 -13.27 -10.41
N PRO A 43 0.82 -12.85 -11.36
CA PRO A 43 -0.02 -11.68 -11.16
C PRO A 43 -0.89 -11.88 -9.91
N VAL A 44 -0.85 -10.91 -9.01
CA VAL A 44 -1.69 -10.94 -7.81
C VAL A 44 -3.13 -10.77 -8.23
N VAL A 45 -3.95 -11.81 -8.07
CA VAL A 45 -5.39 -11.74 -8.34
C VAL A 45 -6.07 -11.13 -7.13
N LEU A 46 -6.44 -9.86 -7.21
CA LEU A 46 -7.08 -9.12 -6.10
C LEU A 46 -8.56 -9.48 -5.92
N THR A 47 -9.26 -9.90 -6.96
CA THR A 47 -10.65 -10.35 -6.84
C THR A 47 -10.75 -11.53 -5.88
N GLY A 48 -11.70 -11.47 -4.95
CA GLY A 48 -11.93 -12.53 -3.97
C GLY A 48 -12.39 -12.00 -2.63
N CYS A 49 -12.47 -12.91 -1.67
CA CYS A 49 -12.91 -12.60 -0.33
C CYS A 49 -11.74 -12.43 0.61
N TYR A 50 -11.89 -11.50 1.55
CA TYR A 50 -10.89 -11.15 2.55
C TYR A 50 -11.54 -11.06 3.92
N GLN A 51 -10.83 -11.49 4.94
CA GLN A 51 -11.25 -11.41 6.32
C GLN A 51 -10.23 -10.69 7.18
N MET A 52 -10.71 -9.82 8.05
CA MET A 52 -9.93 -9.17 9.10
C MET A 52 -10.45 -9.61 10.45
N THR A 53 -9.55 -9.83 11.40
CA THR A 53 -9.88 -10.08 12.81
C THR A 53 -8.97 -9.24 13.67
N MET A 54 -9.56 -8.49 14.61
CA MET A 54 -8.85 -7.68 15.58
C MET A 54 -9.51 -7.84 16.95
N GLN A 55 -8.91 -8.64 17.83
CA GLN A 55 -9.49 -9.00 19.13
C GLN A 55 -10.91 -9.60 18.98
N ARG A 56 -11.95 -8.84 19.30
CA ARG A 56 -13.37 -9.24 19.20
C ARG A 56 -14.07 -8.65 17.98
N ASP A 57 -13.40 -7.78 17.24
CA ASP A 57 -13.89 -7.17 16.01
C ASP A 57 -13.56 -8.05 14.80
N SER A 58 -14.40 -8.03 13.80
CA SER A 58 -14.14 -8.67 12.51
C SER A 58 -14.62 -7.83 11.34
N GLY A 59 -13.94 -8.00 10.21
CA GLY A 59 -14.29 -7.40 8.94
C GLY A 59 -14.35 -8.46 7.85
N TRP A 60 -15.24 -8.28 6.91
CA TRP A 60 -15.39 -9.13 5.74
C TRP A 60 -15.51 -8.27 4.50
N LEU A 61 -14.66 -8.54 3.50
CA LEU A 61 -14.66 -7.83 2.22
C LEU A 61 -14.75 -8.85 1.09
N ASN A 62 -15.78 -8.75 0.25
CA ASN A 62 -15.87 -9.43 -1.02
C ASN A 62 -15.51 -8.42 -2.12
N LEU A 63 -14.36 -8.59 -2.76
CA LEU A 63 -13.77 -7.63 -3.69
C LEU A 63 -13.86 -8.14 -5.13
N THR A 64 -14.35 -7.31 -6.03
CA THR A 64 -14.30 -7.53 -7.47
C THR A 64 -13.46 -6.42 -8.11
N VAL A 65 -12.49 -6.83 -8.91
CA VAL A 65 -11.62 -5.91 -9.65
C VAL A 65 -11.79 -6.17 -11.14
N ASN A 66 -12.09 -5.11 -11.87
CA ASN A 66 -12.15 -5.11 -13.32
C ASN A 66 -11.26 -3.97 -13.83
N ASP A 67 -10.10 -4.34 -14.36
CA ASP A 67 -9.01 -3.42 -14.67
C ASP A 67 -8.58 -2.61 -13.45
N THR A 68 -8.82 -1.32 -13.41
CA THR A 68 -8.54 -0.46 -12.26
C THR A 68 -9.77 -0.16 -11.41
N VAL A 69 -10.95 -0.57 -11.84
CA VAL A 69 -12.22 -0.34 -11.13
C VAL A 69 -12.43 -1.42 -10.07
N VAL A 70 -12.76 -0.97 -8.87
CA VAL A 70 -13.02 -1.81 -7.71
C VAL A 70 -14.45 -1.66 -7.26
N THR A 71 -15.12 -2.78 -7.02
CA THR A 71 -16.42 -2.86 -6.36
C THR A 71 -16.42 -3.99 -5.35
N GLY A 72 -17.35 -3.96 -4.39
CA GLY A 72 -17.44 -5.07 -3.44
C GLY A 72 -18.39 -4.80 -2.28
N ASP A 73 -18.54 -5.81 -1.44
CA ASP A 73 -19.32 -5.74 -0.20
C ASP A 73 -18.35 -5.70 0.98
N LEU A 74 -18.45 -4.67 1.81
CA LEU A 74 -17.62 -4.50 3.01
C LEU A 74 -18.51 -4.47 4.24
N ASN A 75 -18.25 -5.37 5.16
CA ASN A 75 -19.01 -5.52 6.39
C ASN A 75 -18.06 -5.52 7.59
N TYR A 76 -18.42 -4.80 8.65
CA TYR A 76 -17.75 -4.83 9.94
C TYR A 76 -18.72 -5.31 11.00
N ASN A 77 -18.26 -6.22 11.83
CA ASN A 77 -18.92 -6.62 13.05
C ASN A 77 -18.02 -6.18 14.22
N LEU A 78 -18.40 -5.09 14.86
CA LEU A 78 -17.64 -4.47 15.93
C LEU A 78 -18.22 -4.91 17.27
N TYR A 79 -17.34 -5.27 18.20
CA TYR A 79 -17.72 -5.69 19.52
C TYR A 79 -18.40 -4.56 20.30
N GLU A 80 -19.56 -4.87 20.90
CA GLU A 80 -20.39 -3.90 21.65
C GLU A 80 -20.79 -2.64 20.85
N LYS A 81 -20.76 -2.72 19.50
CA LYS A 81 -21.20 -1.65 18.60
C LYS A 81 -22.05 -2.25 17.48
N ASP A 82 -22.78 -1.38 16.79
CA ASP A 82 -23.55 -1.81 15.63
C ASP A 82 -22.65 -2.29 14.49
N SER A 83 -23.17 -3.31 13.80
CA SER A 83 -22.52 -3.80 12.59
C SER A 83 -22.74 -2.82 11.45
N ASN A 84 -21.68 -2.48 10.73
CA ASN A 84 -21.76 -1.70 9.51
C ASN A 84 -21.78 -2.64 8.30
N ARG A 85 -22.77 -2.51 7.44
CA ARG A 85 -22.88 -3.30 6.22
C ARG A 85 -23.09 -2.39 5.03
N GLY A 86 -22.32 -2.63 3.97
CA GLY A 86 -22.40 -1.77 2.80
C GLY A 86 -21.53 -2.22 1.65
N THR A 87 -21.48 -1.38 0.64
CA THR A 87 -20.75 -1.61 -0.59
C THR A 87 -19.59 -0.64 -0.74
N ILE A 88 -18.53 -1.07 -1.40
CA ILE A 88 -17.45 -0.20 -1.83
C ILE A 88 -17.47 -0.02 -3.35
N LYS A 89 -17.09 1.18 -3.80
CA LYS A 89 -16.83 1.48 -5.20
C LYS A 89 -15.65 2.43 -5.29
N GLY A 90 -14.68 2.09 -6.13
CA GLY A 90 -13.45 2.87 -6.19
C GLY A 90 -12.53 2.47 -7.32
N VAL A 91 -11.26 2.83 -7.15
CA VAL A 91 -10.21 2.56 -8.16
C VAL A 91 -8.92 2.12 -7.49
N ILE A 92 -8.13 1.35 -8.23
CA ILE A 92 -6.74 1.06 -7.89
C ILE A 92 -5.86 2.10 -8.58
N ARG A 93 -4.97 2.69 -7.79
CA ARG A 93 -3.88 3.54 -8.28
C ARG A 93 -2.60 3.10 -7.62
N GLU A 94 -1.59 2.80 -8.43
CA GLU A 94 -0.35 2.20 -7.94
C GLU A 94 -0.63 0.94 -7.12
N ASN A 95 -0.29 0.95 -5.86
CA ASN A 95 -0.47 -0.18 -4.94
C ASN A 95 -1.52 0.12 -3.86
N MET A 96 -2.52 0.95 -4.20
CA MET A 96 -3.55 1.42 -3.28
C MET A 96 -4.94 1.31 -3.90
N ILE A 97 -5.91 0.90 -3.09
CA ILE A 97 -7.34 0.96 -3.39
C ILE A 97 -7.89 2.22 -2.72
N TYR A 98 -8.49 3.11 -3.50
CA TYR A 98 -9.25 4.28 -3.03
C TYR A 98 -10.71 4.03 -3.33
N ALA A 99 -11.55 3.96 -2.32
CA ALA A 99 -12.95 3.64 -2.51
C ALA A 99 -13.88 4.44 -1.57
N ASP A 100 -15.11 4.61 -2.03
CA ASP A 100 -16.23 5.07 -1.24
C ASP A 100 -16.94 3.87 -0.65
N TYR A 101 -17.07 3.86 0.66
CA TYR A 101 -17.85 2.90 1.41
C TYR A 101 -19.21 3.50 1.76
N SER A 102 -20.26 3.02 1.09
CA SER A 102 -21.65 3.37 1.37
C SER A 102 -22.25 2.30 2.28
N PHE A 103 -22.58 2.63 3.49
CA PHE A 103 -23.01 1.67 4.51
C PHE A 103 -24.22 2.14 5.30
N GLN A 104 -24.90 1.20 5.89
CA GLN A 104 -25.97 1.44 6.84
C GLN A 104 -25.47 1.18 8.26
N SER A 105 -25.81 2.11 9.16
CA SER A 105 -25.62 1.99 10.58
C SER A 105 -26.80 2.67 11.27
N GLU A 106 -27.43 2.01 12.24
CA GLU A 106 -28.59 2.55 13.00
C GLU A 106 -29.72 3.10 12.09
N GLY A 107 -29.98 2.45 10.96
CA GLY A 107 -31.02 2.87 10.01
C GLY A 107 -30.66 4.08 9.14
N THR A 108 -29.45 4.62 9.26
CA THR A 108 -28.97 5.76 8.47
C THR A 108 -27.94 5.30 7.45
N THR A 109 -28.05 5.80 6.21
CA THR A 109 -27.02 5.58 5.17
C THR A 109 -25.95 6.64 5.27
N SER A 110 -24.70 6.21 5.36
CA SER A 110 -23.51 7.08 5.40
C SER A 110 -22.54 6.70 4.29
N VAL A 111 -21.74 7.67 3.85
CA VAL A 111 -20.65 7.42 2.88
C VAL A 111 -19.33 7.85 3.50
N ARG A 112 -18.35 6.94 3.48
CA ARG A 112 -17.00 7.21 3.99
C ARG A 112 -15.95 6.74 2.99
N GLU A 113 -14.91 7.53 2.84
CA GLU A 113 -13.71 7.11 2.13
C GLU A 113 -13.00 6.00 2.90
N VAL A 114 -12.60 4.95 2.20
CA VAL A 114 -11.73 3.89 2.70
C VAL A 114 -10.57 3.71 1.75
N ILE A 115 -9.38 3.52 2.30
CA ILE A 115 -8.16 3.31 1.53
C ILE A 115 -7.50 2.03 2.04
N PHE A 116 -7.07 1.18 1.11
CA PHE A 116 -6.32 -0.03 1.43
C PHE A 116 -5.01 -0.03 0.67
N LYS A 117 -3.92 -0.33 1.37
CA LYS A 117 -2.64 -0.67 0.76
C LYS A 117 -2.63 -2.14 0.38
N ILE A 118 -2.26 -2.44 -0.87
CA ILE A 118 -2.12 -3.80 -1.38
C ILE A 118 -0.73 -4.33 -1.01
N SER A 119 -0.68 -5.50 -0.39
CA SER A 119 0.56 -6.18 -0.01
C SER A 119 0.44 -7.67 -0.27
N GLY A 120 0.76 -8.11 -1.49
CA GLY A 120 0.49 -9.49 -1.94
C GLY A 120 -1.00 -9.82 -1.84
N ASP A 121 -1.35 -10.90 -1.15
CA ASP A 121 -2.73 -11.35 -0.91
C ASP A 121 -3.38 -10.66 0.30
N THR A 122 -2.84 -9.54 0.75
CA THR A 122 -3.27 -8.85 1.95
C THR A 122 -3.63 -7.40 1.62
N LEU A 123 -4.71 -6.90 2.23
CA LEU A 123 -5.13 -5.51 2.15
C LEU A 123 -5.01 -4.87 3.54
N ILE A 124 -4.22 -3.81 3.65
CA ILE A 124 -3.97 -3.11 4.91
C ILE A 124 -4.77 -1.81 4.89
N GLN A 125 -5.77 -1.71 5.76
CA GLN A 125 -6.61 -0.53 5.83
C GLN A 125 -5.85 0.67 6.37
N ALA A 126 -6.08 1.83 5.76
CA ALA A 126 -5.57 3.11 6.20
C ALA A 126 -6.45 3.72 7.30
N PHE A 127 -5.80 4.46 8.20
CA PHE A 127 -6.42 5.25 9.26
C PHE A 127 -5.80 6.66 9.26
N GLY A 128 -6.58 7.64 9.63
CA GLY A 128 -6.16 9.04 9.68
C GLY A 128 -7.28 9.96 10.16
N ASP A 129 -6.96 11.24 10.26
CA ASP A 129 -7.95 12.27 10.58
C ASP A 129 -9.02 12.35 9.49
N LEU A 130 -10.26 12.44 9.91
CA LEU A 130 -11.42 12.51 9.03
C LEU A 130 -12.07 13.88 9.08
N ILE A 131 -12.61 14.33 7.94
CA ILE A 131 -13.43 15.52 7.81
C ILE A 131 -14.67 15.20 7.00
N GLU A 132 -15.75 15.94 7.25
CA GLU A 132 -16.91 15.91 6.37
C GLU A 132 -16.71 16.86 5.20
N LYS A 133 -16.96 16.36 3.99
CA LYS A 133 -16.94 17.15 2.76
C LYS A 133 -18.09 16.74 1.85
N LYS A 134 -19.02 17.65 1.63
CA LYS A 134 -20.21 17.45 0.77
C LYS A 134 -21.04 16.22 1.16
N GLY A 135 -21.29 16.02 2.45
CA GLY A 135 -22.08 14.88 2.97
C GLY A 135 -21.35 13.53 2.97
N LYS A 136 -20.04 13.52 2.75
CA LYS A 136 -19.19 12.34 2.78
C LYS A 136 -18.05 12.52 3.79
N ILE A 137 -17.74 11.51 4.55
CA ILE A 137 -16.57 11.50 5.43
C ILE A 137 -15.34 11.09 4.61
N VAL A 138 -14.32 11.93 4.57
CA VAL A 138 -13.08 11.70 3.82
C VAL A 138 -11.86 11.92 4.71
N PHE A 139 -10.72 11.37 4.30
CA PHE A 139 -9.46 11.67 4.97
C PHE A 139 -9.09 13.15 4.77
N LYS A 140 -8.69 13.80 5.86
CA LYS A 140 -8.22 15.19 5.86
C LYS A 140 -6.95 15.36 5.06
N ASP A 141 -6.03 14.41 5.17
CA ASP A 141 -4.74 14.36 4.47
C ASP A 141 -4.39 12.92 4.13
N THR A 142 -4.39 12.59 2.86
CA THR A 142 -4.04 11.26 2.35
C THR A 142 -2.53 10.98 2.35
N ASN A 143 -1.68 12.00 2.56
CA ASN A 143 -0.24 11.82 2.68
C ASN A 143 0.20 11.43 4.10
N ASN A 144 -0.69 11.62 5.09
CA ASN A 144 -0.41 11.33 6.49
C ASN A 144 -1.33 10.21 7.02
N LEU A 145 -1.38 9.10 6.29
CA LEU A 145 -2.15 7.93 6.68
C LEU A 145 -1.31 6.93 7.47
N GLN A 146 -1.93 6.31 8.45
CA GLN A 146 -1.35 5.21 9.21
C GLN A 146 -1.91 3.88 8.73
N TYR A 147 -1.08 2.84 8.68
CA TYR A 147 -1.44 1.49 8.24
C TYR A 147 -1.23 0.51 9.39
N ILE A 148 -2.30 -0.07 9.88
CA ILE A 148 -2.24 -1.01 11.02
C ILE A 148 -2.00 -2.42 10.49
N ASN A 149 -0.74 -2.84 10.48
CA ASN A 149 -0.34 -4.16 10.01
C ASN A 149 -0.78 -5.32 10.93
N SER A 150 -1.20 -5.03 12.15
CA SER A 150 -1.65 -6.06 13.12
C SER A 150 -3.06 -6.61 12.83
N SER A 151 -3.81 -5.97 11.94
CA SER A 151 -5.19 -6.35 11.61
C SER A 151 -5.48 -6.20 10.12
N PRO A 152 -4.70 -6.89 9.25
CA PRO A 152 -4.93 -6.82 7.82
C PRO A 152 -6.15 -7.63 7.40
N PHE A 153 -6.72 -7.28 6.27
CA PHE A 153 -7.65 -8.14 5.54
C PHE A 153 -6.84 -9.19 4.78
N ILE A 154 -6.92 -10.44 5.19
CA ILE A 154 -6.21 -11.57 4.59
C ILE A 154 -7.16 -12.31 3.67
N LYS A 155 -6.67 -12.78 2.53
CA LYS A 155 -7.45 -13.53 1.57
C LYS A 155 -8.05 -14.78 2.22
N ALA A 156 -9.34 -15.02 1.97
CA ALA A 156 -10.12 -16.07 2.60
C ALA A 156 -11.06 -16.74 1.58
N THR A 157 -11.58 -17.91 1.92
CA THR A 157 -12.63 -18.56 1.13
C THR A 157 -13.93 -17.77 1.21
N CYS A 158 -14.56 -17.50 0.07
CA CYS A 158 -15.86 -16.85 0.03
C CYS A 158 -16.92 -17.72 0.71
N ARG A 159 -17.81 -17.07 1.48
CA ARG A 159 -18.94 -17.70 2.18
C ARG A 159 -20.20 -17.60 1.36
#